data_76878e4e7eba3032f0cf38e585683ddd
#
_entry.id   76878e4e7eba3032f0cf38e585683ddd
#
_cell.length_a   1.000
_cell.length_b   1.000
_cell.length_c   1.000
_cell.angle_alpha   90.00
_cell.angle_beta   90.00
_cell.angle_gamma   90.00
#
_symmetry.space_group_name_H-M   'P 1'
#
loop_
_entity.id
_entity.type
_entity.pdbx_description
1 polymer ?
#
loop_
_entity_poly.entity_id
_entity_poly.type
_entity_poly.pdbx_seq_one_letter_code
_entity_poly.pdbx_strand_id
1 'polypeptide(L)'
;LNIARGGSPRPIQDYLTDDENGLNWIKIGDAEKGGKYIETVKEKIKPSGLSHTRAVKAGDFLLTNSMSFGRPYILKVDGCIHDGWLVLGNVKKSMIPDFLYYILSSDFIYQAFAFAAAGSTVKNLKSETVQGTLFPLPPLAEQSRIVAKIEELFSTLGQMERNLV
;
A
#
# COMPACT_ATOMS: atom_id res chain seq x y z
N LEU A 1 8.53 -12.14 -0.94
CA LEU A 1 7.69 -11.07 -1.47
C LEU A 1 8.27 -10.59 -2.79
N ASN A 2 7.44 -10.47 -3.82
CA ASN A 2 7.84 -9.80 -5.05
C ASN A 2 7.45 -8.34 -4.94
N ILE A 3 8.44 -7.45 -4.91
CA ILE A 3 8.23 -6.01 -4.75
C ILE A 3 8.60 -5.31 -6.04
N ALA A 4 7.69 -4.48 -6.54
CA ALA A 4 7.91 -3.76 -7.77
C ALA A 4 7.34 -2.33 -7.68
N ARG A 5 8.02 -1.39 -8.32
CA ARG A 5 7.56 -0.01 -8.42
C ARG A 5 6.52 0.15 -9.53
N GLY A 6 5.56 1.02 -9.31
CA GLY A 6 4.65 1.53 -10.35
C GLY A 6 5.38 2.36 -11.40
N GLY A 7 4.63 2.84 -12.37
CA GLY A 7 5.14 3.70 -13.43
C GLY A 7 4.09 4.70 -13.88
N SER A 8 4.50 5.73 -14.60
CA SER A 8 3.61 6.76 -15.12
C SER A 8 3.83 6.95 -16.62
N PRO A 9 2.82 6.72 -17.47
CA PRO A 9 2.91 7.06 -18.90
C PRO A 9 3.17 8.55 -19.05
N ARG A 10 3.95 8.95 -20.06
CA ARG A 10 4.30 10.36 -20.28
C ARG A 10 4.19 10.73 -21.77
N PRO A 11 3.57 11.87 -22.08
CA PRO A 11 2.82 12.73 -21.16
C PRO A 11 1.51 12.08 -20.73
N ILE A 12 1.13 12.21 -19.46
CA ILE A 12 -0.04 11.50 -18.90
C ILE A 12 -1.35 11.89 -19.58
N GLN A 13 -1.46 13.13 -20.05
CA GLN A 13 -2.64 13.67 -20.73
C GLN A 13 -3.06 12.85 -21.98
N ASP A 14 -2.09 12.28 -22.68
CA ASP A 14 -2.36 11.47 -23.88
C ASP A 14 -3.01 10.12 -23.53
N TYR A 15 -2.87 9.69 -22.30
CA TYR A 15 -3.35 8.40 -21.78
C TYR A 15 -4.60 8.50 -20.93
N LEU A 16 -4.94 9.67 -20.37
CA LEU A 16 -6.17 9.84 -19.61
C LEU A 16 -7.39 9.55 -20.46
N THR A 17 -8.43 8.97 -19.87
CA THR A 17 -9.67 8.62 -20.54
C THR A 17 -10.83 8.52 -19.56
N ASP A 18 -12.03 8.90 -20.02
CA ASP A 18 -13.30 8.67 -19.34
C ASP A 18 -14.02 7.41 -19.84
N ASP A 19 -13.40 6.65 -20.77
CA ASP A 19 -13.97 5.42 -21.34
C ASP A 19 -14.24 4.39 -20.23
N GLU A 20 -15.38 3.71 -20.31
CA GLU A 20 -15.74 2.66 -19.35
C GLU A 20 -14.72 1.50 -19.33
N ASN A 21 -14.13 1.20 -20.50
CA ASN A 21 -13.09 0.18 -20.65
C ASN A 21 -11.67 0.67 -20.24
N GLY A 22 -11.55 1.92 -19.78
CA GLY A 22 -10.30 2.45 -19.24
C GLY A 22 -9.86 1.70 -17.99
N LEU A 23 -8.54 1.62 -17.77
CA LEU A 23 -7.94 1.02 -16.59
C LEU A 23 -7.89 2.04 -15.45
N ASN A 24 -8.31 1.66 -14.25
CA ASN A 24 -8.16 2.50 -13.05
C ASN A 24 -6.70 2.94 -12.89
N TRP A 25 -6.47 4.25 -12.79
CA TRP A 25 -5.16 4.88 -12.60
C TRP A 25 -4.98 5.27 -11.14
N ILE A 26 -4.41 4.37 -10.35
CA ILE A 26 -4.32 4.47 -8.88
C ILE A 26 -3.17 5.40 -8.49
N LYS A 27 -3.51 6.56 -7.94
CA LYS A 27 -2.57 7.58 -7.47
C LYS A 27 -2.55 7.64 -5.94
N ILE A 28 -1.54 8.31 -5.37
CA ILE A 28 -1.46 8.53 -3.91
C ILE A 28 -2.69 9.27 -3.38
N GLY A 29 -3.26 10.18 -4.18
CA GLY A 29 -4.46 10.95 -3.81
C GLY A 29 -5.77 10.15 -3.76
N ASP A 30 -5.79 8.89 -4.19
CA ASP A 30 -6.93 7.99 -4.07
C ASP A 30 -6.94 7.26 -2.72
N ALA A 31 -5.83 7.31 -1.99
CA ALA A 31 -5.68 6.69 -0.68
C ALA A 31 -6.05 7.69 0.43
N GLU A 32 -7.03 7.34 1.25
CA GLU A 32 -7.40 8.14 2.41
C GLU A 32 -6.30 8.12 3.47
N LYS A 33 -5.97 9.29 4.02
CA LYS A 33 -4.96 9.40 5.08
C LYS A 33 -5.46 8.71 6.35
N GLY A 34 -4.76 7.66 6.79
CA GLY A 34 -5.17 6.82 7.92
C GLY A 34 -6.10 5.68 7.54
N GLY A 35 -6.57 5.63 6.30
CA GLY A 35 -7.34 4.52 5.76
C GLY A 35 -6.49 3.27 5.58
N LYS A 36 -7.14 2.11 5.55
CA LYS A 36 -6.54 0.79 5.31
C LYS A 36 -6.70 0.34 3.86
N TYR A 37 -7.76 0.79 3.19
CA TYR A 37 -8.16 0.32 1.87
C TYR A 37 -8.13 1.45 0.83
N ILE A 38 -7.90 1.06 -0.44
CA ILE A 38 -8.19 1.89 -1.61
C ILE A 38 -9.37 1.22 -2.32
N GLU A 39 -10.54 1.85 -2.24
CA GLU A 39 -11.82 1.30 -2.72
C GLU A 39 -12.31 1.99 -3.99
N THR A 40 -11.94 3.25 -4.18
CA THR A 40 -12.35 4.06 -5.32
C THR A 40 -11.16 4.75 -5.95
N VAL A 41 -11.22 4.95 -7.26
CA VAL A 41 -10.18 5.59 -8.07
C VAL A 41 -10.82 6.65 -8.94
N LYS A 42 -10.23 7.83 -8.99
CA LYS A 42 -10.80 9.01 -9.65
C LYS A 42 -10.54 9.05 -11.15
N GLU A 43 -9.42 8.51 -11.59
CA GLU A 43 -8.96 8.64 -12.97
C GLU A 43 -8.74 7.27 -13.60
N LYS A 44 -8.90 7.23 -14.93
CA LYS A 44 -8.58 6.05 -15.73
C LYS A 44 -7.57 6.41 -16.81
N ILE A 45 -6.83 5.40 -17.26
CA ILE A 45 -5.98 5.51 -18.45
C ILE A 45 -6.39 4.52 -19.52
N LYS A 46 -6.08 4.85 -20.77
CA LYS A 46 -6.25 3.96 -21.92
C LYS A 46 -5.44 2.68 -21.72
N PRO A 47 -5.91 1.52 -22.20
CA PRO A 47 -5.16 0.26 -22.12
C PRO A 47 -3.74 0.34 -22.73
N SER A 48 -3.52 1.22 -23.72
CA SER A 48 -2.19 1.47 -24.31
C SER A 48 -1.15 2.00 -23.31
N GLY A 49 -1.60 2.63 -22.21
CA GLY A 49 -0.73 3.12 -21.15
C GLY A 49 -0.17 2.02 -20.24
N LEU A 50 -0.74 0.81 -20.28
CA LEU A 50 -0.37 -0.28 -19.36
C LEU A 50 1.10 -0.69 -19.46
N SER A 51 1.71 -0.60 -20.62
CA SER A 51 3.14 -0.90 -20.83
C SER A 51 4.09 0.03 -20.06
N HIS A 52 3.61 1.21 -19.67
CA HIS A 52 4.37 2.25 -18.95
C HIS A 52 4.07 2.30 -17.45
N THR A 53 3.22 1.41 -16.96
CA THR A 53 2.82 1.31 -15.57
C THR A 53 2.86 -0.13 -15.08
N ARG A 54 2.22 -0.44 -13.99
CA ARG A 54 2.15 -1.80 -13.46
C ARG A 54 0.72 -2.15 -13.09
N ALA A 55 0.24 -3.26 -13.66
CA ALA A 55 -1.05 -3.84 -13.32
C ALA A 55 -1.04 -4.38 -11.89
N VAL A 56 -2.15 -4.18 -11.20
CA VAL A 56 -2.43 -4.65 -9.85
C VAL A 56 -3.86 -5.17 -9.74
N LYS A 57 -4.12 -6.01 -8.75
CA LYS A 57 -5.40 -6.64 -8.50
C LYS A 57 -5.94 -6.30 -7.11
N ALA A 58 -7.25 -6.39 -6.96
CA ALA A 58 -7.88 -6.36 -5.65
C ALA A 58 -7.24 -7.43 -4.72
N GLY A 59 -6.87 -7.00 -3.52
CA GLY A 59 -6.12 -7.79 -2.53
C GLY A 59 -4.60 -7.64 -2.61
N ASP A 60 -4.05 -6.92 -3.59
CA ASP A 60 -2.64 -6.56 -3.58
C ASP A 60 -2.36 -5.49 -2.51
N PHE A 61 -1.14 -5.52 -1.97
CA PHE A 61 -0.65 -4.51 -1.05
C PHE A 61 0.13 -3.44 -1.79
N LEU A 62 -0.15 -2.19 -1.45
CA LEU A 62 0.63 -1.05 -1.90
C LEU A 62 1.34 -0.38 -0.73
N LEU A 63 2.58 0.07 -0.97
CA LEU A 63 3.30 0.98 -0.08
C LEU A 63 3.55 2.30 -0.80
N THR A 64 3.35 3.41 -0.11
CA THR A 64 3.79 4.71 -0.64
C THR A 64 5.31 4.77 -0.64
N ASN A 65 5.91 5.11 -1.79
CA ASN A 65 7.38 5.24 -1.88
C ASN A 65 7.88 6.66 -1.61
N SER A 66 7.01 7.66 -1.75
CA SER A 66 7.30 9.09 -1.55
C SER A 66 6.16 9.75 -0.79
N MET A 67 6.28 11.03 -0.45
CA MET A 67 5.29 11.82 0.30
C MET A 67 4.92 11.22 1.67
N SER A 68 3.96 10.29 1.73
CA SER A 68 3.52 9.60 2.96
C SER A 68 4.39 8.38 3.29
N PHE A 69 5.61 8.35 2.91
CA PHE A 69 6.69 7.36 3.02
C PHE A 69 6.36 6.08 3.81
N GLY A 70 6.30 4.94 3.09
CA GLY A 70 6.16 3.61 3.70
C GLY A 70 4.77 3.27 4.25
N ARG A 71 3.73 4.05 3.93
CA ARG A 71 2.38 3.77 4.41
C ARG A 71 1.74 2.63 3.59
N PRO A 72 1.24 1.56 4.25
CA PRO A 72 0.61 0.44 3.57
C PRO A 72 -0.87 0.71 3.27
N TYR A 73 -1.35 0.14 2.17
CA TYR A 73 -2.75 0.07 1.79
C TYR A 73 -3.06 -1.27 1.14
N ILE A 74 -4.32 -1.72 1.25
CA ILE A 74 -4.84 -2.90 0.59
C ILE A 74 -5.80 -2.48 -0.51
N LEU A 75 -5.59 -2.96 -1.74
CA LEU A 75 -6.47 -2.66 -2.86
C LEU A 75 -7.79 -3.43 -2.75
N LYS A 76 -8.90 -2.75 -3.05
CA LYS A 76 -10.23 -3.34 -3.26
C LYS A 76 -10.66 -3.32 -4.73
N VAL A 77 -9.86 -2.72 -5.58
CA VAL A 77 -10.13 -2.56 -7.03
C VAL A 77 -8.94 -3.02 -7.86
N ASP A 78 -9.20 -3.48 -9.07
CA ASP A 78 -8.19 -3.75 -10.09
C ASP A 78 -7.77 -2.45 -10.77
N GLY A 79 -6.54 -2.39 -11.28
CA GLY A 79 -6.06 -1.23 -12.02
C GLY A 79 -4.57 -1.26 -12.32
N CYS A 80 -3.99 -0.10 -12.43
CA CYS A 80 -2.56 0.10 -12.61
C CYS A 80 -2.09 1.27 -11.74
N ILE A 81 -0.85 1.22 -11.29
CA ILE A 81 -0.33 2.09 -10.24
C ILE A 81 0.70 3.11 -10.75
N HIS A 82 0.52 4.33 -10.28
CA HIS A 82 1.44 5.46 -10.43
C HIS A 82 2.83 5.14 -9.83
N ASP A 83 3.87 5.84 -10.29
CA ASP A 83 5.26 5.65 -9.85
C ASP A 83 5.53 6.06 -8.37
N GLY A 84 4.56 6.64 -7.69
CA GLY A 84 4.57 6.88 -6.24
C GLY A 84 4.30 5.64 -5.38
N TRP A 85 3.99 4.50 -6.00
CA TRP A 85 3.67 3.25 -5.32
C TRP A 85 4.72 2.15 -5.50
N LEU A 86 4.87 1.33 -4.46
CA LEU A 86 5.43 -0.01 -4.54
C LEU A 86 4.28 -1.01 -4.34
N VAL A 87 4.21 -2.05 -5.19
CA VAL A 87 3.30 -3.18 -4.97
C VAL A 87 4.06 -4.35 -4.35
N LEU A 88 3.44 -4.98 -3.33
CA LEU A 88 3.92 -6.21 -2.73
C LEU A 88 3.06 -7.37 -3.24
N GLY A 89 3.61 -8.15 -4.15
CA GLY A 89 2.94 -9.33 -4.72
C GLY A 89 3.25 -10.62 -3.96
N ASN A 90 2.38 -11.63 -4.14
CA ASN A 90 2.53 -12.99 -3.57
C ASN A 90 2.54 -13.06 -2.02
N VAL A 91 1.84 -12.16 -1.37
CA VAL A 91 1.72 -12.12 0.11
C VAL A 91 0.95 -13.32 0.67
N LYS A 92 0.03 -13.92 -0.11
CA LYS A 92 -1.07 -14.78 0.36
C LYS A 92 -0.71 -16.15 0.94
N LYS A 93 0.53 -16.66 0.80
CA LYS A 93 0.83 -18.05 1.23
C LYS A 93 1.31 -18.19 2.67
N SER A 94 1.86 -17.15 3.27
CA SER A 94 2.48 -17.21 4.59
C SER A 94 2.06 -16.09 5.54
N MET A 95 1.25 -15.15 5.08
CA MET A 95 0.84 -13.98 5.86
C MET A 95 -0.65 -13.70 5.71
N ILE A 96 -1.28 -13.40 6.84
CA ILE A 96 -2.63 -12.83 6.88
C ILE A 96 -2.54 -11.36 6.43
N PRO A 97 -3.40 -10.90 5.51
CA PRO A 97 -3.36 -9.53 5.02
C PRO A 97 -3.41 -8.47 6.13
N ASP A 98 -4.29 -8.66 7.12
CA ASP A 98 -4.43 -7.73 8.23
C ASP A 98 -3.18 -7.71 9.11
N PHE A 99 -2.54 -8.86 9.35
CA PHE A 99 -1.27 -8.93 10.06
C PHE A 99 -0.17 -8.15 9.33
N LEU A 100 -0.05 -8.34 8.00
CA LEU A 100 0.91 -7.59 7.20
C LEU A 100 0.63 -6.08 7.24
N TYR A 101 -0.65 -5.68 7.17
CA TYR A 101 -1.04 -4.29 7.29
C TYR A 101 -0.57 -3.67 8.61
N TYR A 102 -0.86 -4.32 9.75
CA TYR A 102 -0.49 -3.80 11.06
C TYR A 102 1.01 -3.76 11.28
N ILE A 103 1.75 -4.79 10.85
CA ILE A 103 3.21 -4.76 11.01
C ILE A 103 3.86 -3.68 10.15
N LEU A 104 3.41 -3.51 8.89
CA LEU A 104 3.92 -2.45 8.01
C LEU A 104 3.52 -1.04 8.48
N SER A 105 2.42 -0.92 9.23
CA SER A 105 1.95 0.35 9.84
C SER A 105 2.66 0.67 11.15
N SER A 106 3.48 -0.23 11.69
CA SER A 106 4.13 -0.05 12.98
C SER A 106 5.29 0.95 12.92
N ASP A 107 5.53 1.65 14.02
CA ASP A 107 6.71 2.52 14.17
C ASP A 107 8.02 1.76 13.98
N PHE A 108 8.06 0.49 14.36
CA PHE A 108 9.22 -0.37 14.17
C PHE A 108 9.63 -0.44 12.70
N ILE A 109 8.68 -0.72 11.80
CA ILE A 109 8.94 -0.79 10.36
C ILE A 109 9.19 0.61 9.77
N TYR A 110 8.43 1.62 10.21
CA TYR A 110 8.68 2.99 9.78
C TYR A 110 10.10 3.46 10.08
N GLN A 111 10.62 3.20 11.28
CA GLN A 111 11.99 3.54 11.65
C GLN A 111 13.02 2.77 10.83
N ALA A 112 12.79 1.47 10.57
CA ALA A 112 13.65 0.67 9.70
C ALA A 112 13.73 1.26 8.27
N PHE A 113 12.60 1.65 7.69
CA PHE A 113 12.54 2.30 6.39
C PHE A 113 13.23 3.66 6.40
N ALA A 114 12.96 4.48 7.43
CA ALA A 114 13.54 5.80 7.57
C ALA A 114 15.07 5.75 7.73
N PHE A 115 15.58 4.80 8.51
CA PHE A 115 17.01 4.57 8.69
C PHE A 115 17.69 4.18 7.37
N ALA A 116 17.10 3.24 6.64
CA ALA A 116 17.64 2.79 5.35
C ALA A 116 17.56 3.87 4.24
N ALA A 117 16.65 4.84 4.37
CA ALA A 117 16.56 5.99 3.47
C ALA A 117 17.43 7.18 3.91
N ALA A 118 18.05 7.12 5.09
CA ALA A 118 18.95 8.16 5.58
C ALA A 118 20.17 8.28 4.67
N GLY A 119 20.51 9.50 4.28
CA GLY A 119 21.64 9.77 3.36
C GLY A 119 21.26 9.97 1.89
N SER A 120 19.99 9.78 1.51
CA SER A 120 19.52 10.18 0.18
C SER A 120 18.88 11.56 0.20
N THR A 121 19.18 12.36 -0.83
CA THR A 121 18.65 13.74 -0.99
C THR A 121 17.12 13.77 -1.09
N VAL A 122 16.51 12.69 -1.58
CA VAL A 122 15.06 12.51 -1.68
C VAL A 122 14.68 11.23 -0.92
N LYS A 123 13.82 11.38 0.08
CA LYS A 123 13.29 10.24 0.84
C LYS A 123 12.34 9.43 -0.04
N ASN A 124 12.88 8.50 -0.80
CA ASN A 124 12.11 7.52 -1.57
C ASN A 124 12.36 6.12 -1.02
N LEU A 125 11.28 5.41 -0.73
CA LEU A 125 11.35 4.01 -0.34
C LEU A 125 11.66 3.16 -1.57
N LYS A 126 12.81 2.50 -1.57
CA LYS A 126 13.24 1.63 -2.66
C LYS A 126 12.76 0.20 -2.44
N SER A 127 12.54 -0.54 -3.53
CA SER A 127 12.15 -1.96 -3.47
C SER A 127 13.13 -2.80 -2.67
N GLU A 128 14.44 -2.54 -2.83
CA GLU A 128 15.52 -3.27 -2.14
C GLU A 128 15.47 -3.04 -0.63
N THR A 129 15.13 -1.82 -0.19
CA THR A 129 14.94 -1.50 1.23
C THR A 129 13.82 -2.34 1.83
N VAL A 130 12.66 -2.40 1.15
CA VAL A 130 11.52 -3.19 1.63
C VAL A 130 11.85 -4.68 1.64
N GLN A 131 12.53 -5.19 0.61
CA GLN A 131 12.96 -6.59 0.53
C GLN A 131 13.95 -6.98 1.63
N GLY A 132 14.85 -6.07 2.00
CA GLY A 132 15.87 -6.29 3.02
C GLY A 132 15.38 -6.07 4.46
N THR A 133 14.18 -5.52 4.65
CA THR A 133 13.64 -5.25 5.98
C THR A 133 13.12 -6.53 6.64
N LEU A 134 13.70 -6.86 7.79
CA LEU A 134 13.32 -8.04 8.58
C LEU A 134 12.23 -7.68 9.57
N PHE A 135 11.25 -8.57 9.72
CA PHE A 135 10.21 -8.48 10.74
C PHE A 135 9.80 -9.89 11.21
N PRO A 136 9.27 -10.01 12.45
CA PRO A 136 8.80 -11.29 12.96
C PRO A 136 7.66 -11.87 12.10
N LEU A 137 7.75 -13.14 11.76
CA LEU A 137 6.72 -13.87 11.04
C LEU A 137 6.25 -15.08 11.86
N PRO A 138 5.30 -14.90 12.78
CA PRO A 138 4.75 -15.99 13.57
C PRO A 138 3.89 -16.92 12.71
N PRO A 139 3.56 -18.14 13.20
CA PRO A 139 2.61 -19.02 12.55
C PRO A 139 1.25 -18.36 12.29
N LEU A 140 0.51 -18.80 11.27
CA LEU A 140 -0.76 -18.17 10.87
C LEU A 140 -1.78 -18.04 12.01
N ALA A 141 -1.87 -19.06 12.88
CA ALA A 141 -2.75 -19.02 14.04
C ALA A 141 -2.40 -17.86 15.01
N GLU A 142 -1.10 -17.61 15.20
CA GLU A 142 -0.63 -16.50 16.03
C GLU A 142 -0.83 -15.15 15.34
N GLN A 143 -0.65 -15.07 14.03
CA GLN A 143 -1.01 -13.87 13.27
C GLN A 143 -2.49 -13.51 13.46
N SER A 144 -3.40 -14.49 13.35
CA SER A 144 -4.84 -14.29 13.59
C SER A 144 -5.12 -13.79 14.99
N ARG A 145 -4.46 -14.36 16.02
CA ARG A 145 -4.62 -13.95 17.41
C ARG A 145 -4.15 -12.53 17.65
N ILE A 146 -3.02 -12.15 17.07
CA ILE A 146 -2.47 -10.79 17.14
C ILE A 146 -3.45 -9.78 16.50
N VAL A 147 -3.93 -10.07 15.28
CA VAL A 147 -4.89 -9.22 14.56
C VAL A 147 -6.15 -9.02 15.40
N ALA A 148 -6.76 -10.11 15.89
CA ALA A 148 -7.97 -10.03 16.70
C ALA A 148 -7.78 -9.15 17.95
N LYS A 149 -6.60 -9.25 18.60
CA LYS A 149 -6.29 -8.43 19.79
C LYS A 149 -6.10 -6.96 19.46
N ILE A 150 -5.46 -6.64 18.33
CA ILE A 150 -5.28 -5.26 17.87
C ILE A 150 -6.66 -4.63 17.56
N GLU A 151 -7.54 -5.35 16.86
CA GLU A 151 -8.87 -4.87 16.49
C GLU A 151 -9.78 -4.68 17.70
N GLU A 152 -9.71 -5.59 18.68
CA GLU A 152 -10.39 -5.43 19.98
C GLU A 152 -9.96 -4.14 20.69
N LEU A 153 -8.66 -3.89 20.75
CA LEU A 153 -8.10 -2.69 21.40
C LEU A 153 -8.54 -1.40 20.68
N PHE A 154 -8.47 -1.36 19.35
CA PHE A 154 -8.93 -0.21 18.60
C PHE A 154 -10.44 0.03 18.72
N SER A 155 -11.25 -1.03 18.75
CA SER A 155 -12.68 -0.93 19.02
C SER A 155 -12.96 -0.31 20.38
N THR A 156 -12.23 -0.76 21.40
CA THR A 156 -12.37 -0.24 22.79
C THR A 156 -11.97 1.23 22.87
N LEU A 157 -10.84 1.61 22.26
CA LEU A 157 -10.40 3.01 22.21
C LEU A 157 -11.43 3.91 21.51
N GLY A 158 -11.95 3.48 20.36
CA GLY A 158 -12.98 4.24 19.63
C GLY A 158 -14.30 4.34 20.41
N GLN A 159 -14.65 3.39 21.29
CA GLN A 159 -15.79 3.53 22.19
C GLN A 159 -15.52 4.57 23.28
N MET A 160 -14.32 4.55 23.86
CA MET A 160 -13.91 5.53 24.88
C MET A 160 -13.93 6.96 24.34
N GLU A 161 -13.38 7.18 23.12
CA GLU A 161 -13.40 8.49 22.47
C GLU A 161 -14.82 9.02 22.28
N ARG A 162 -15.76 8.18 21.84
CA ARG A 162 -17.18 8.57 21.67
C ARG A 162 -17.88 8.91 22.99
N ASN A 163 -17.43 8.35 24.11
CA ASN A 163 -17.99 8.62 25.44
C ASN A 163 -17.41 9.87 26.09
N LEU A 164 -16.35 10.46 25.53
CA LEU A 164 -15.73 11.69 26.02
C LEU A 164 -16.26 12.97 25.36
N VAL A 165 -17.13 12.83 24.35
CA VAL A 165 -17.80 13.92 23.63
C VAL A 165 -19.26 13.96 24.03
#